data_d01cce76a7574d3d667458f1f5299187
#
_entry.id   d01cce76a7574d3d667458f1f5299187
#
_cell.length_a   1.000
_cell.length_b   1.000
_cell.length_c   1.000
_cell.angle_alpha   90.00
_cell.angle_beta   90.00
_cell.angle_gamma   90.00
#
_symmetry.space_group_name_H-M   'P 1'
#
loop_
_entity.id
_entity.type
_entity.pdbx_description
1 polymer ?
#
loop_
_entity_poly.entity_id
_entity_poly.type
_entity_poly.pdbx_seq_one_letter_code
_entity_poly.pdbx_strand_id
1 'polypeptide(L)'
;MKRSLILRPATTALLASTVMLGLVLRAFPPAPHHTVFGQVRDEYGAPISRPGAEVWMESGSAVLAKSPLRIDPEPGVNYRMEIPMDSGATSDLYVPTAMQPFVPFRLRVKVGNLTYLPIEMTGAASLVTRPGAVSRVNLTLGVDSDNDGLPDAWERSLIDGLGGGKGVADVGPDDDSDGDGLSNLQEYLAGTYAFDPQDGFNLAILSSTEGRATLEFLAIRGRTYSLRVSEDLSQWTSVPFKLSTDPAVAAERNSFRASDTRVVRPVVAPQIEGGTLPKFFRVIVH
;
A
#
# COMPACT_ATOMS: atom_id res chain seq x y z
N MET A 1 -97.71 -0.77 23.33
CA MET A 1 -96.85 -0.89 22.17
C MET A 1 -95.45 -0.38 22.60
N LYS A 2 -94.53 -1.32 22.90
CA LYS A 2 -93.08 -1.01 23.26
C LYS A 2 -92.20 -1.28 22.05
N ARG A 3 -91.59 -0.25 21.49
CA ARG A 3 -90.58 -0.39 20.43
C ARG A 3 -89.22 -0.54 21.09
N SER A 4 -88.63 -1.70 20.91
CA SER A 4 -87.21 -1.96 21.32
C SER A 4 -86.29 -1.42 20.26
N LEU A 5 -85.35 -0.55 20.71
CA LEU A 5 -84.30 -0.01 19.90
C LEU A 5 -83.14 -1.00 19.95
N ILE A 6 -82.81 -1.60 18.81
CA ILE A 6 -81.66 -2.50 18.68
C ILE A 6 -80.39 -1.63 18.33
N LEU A 7 -79.46 -1.51 19.27
CA LEU A 7 -78.18 -0.87 19.06
C LEU A 7 -77.25 -1.86 18.35
N ARG A 8 -76.78 -1.50 17.17
CA ARG A 8 -75.72 -2.27 16.45
C ARG A 8 -74.40 -1.80 16.92
N PRO A 9 -73.40 -2.71 17.24
CA PRO A 9 -72.08 -2.30 17.56
C PRO A 9 -71.30 -1.89 16.28
N ALA A 10 -70.71 -0.69 16.31
CA ALA A 10 -69.79 -0.22 15.29
C ALA A 10 -68.44 -0.95 15.46
N THR A 11 -68.09 -1.78 14.50
CA THR A 11 -66.76 -2.39 14.41
C THR A 11 -65.83 -1.35 13.92
N THR A 12 -64.98 -0.82 14.81
CA THR A 12 -63.83 0.03 14.49
C THR A 12 -62.74 -0.86 13.93
N ALA A 13 -62.54 -0.82 12.63
CA ALA A 13 -61.37 -1.45 11.98
C ALA A 13 -60.13 -0.61 12.24
N LEU A 14 -59.24 -1.11 13.10
CA LEU A 14 -57.93 -0.53 13.34
C LEU A 14 -57.02 -0.91 12.17
N LEU A 15 -56.76 0.03 11.24
CA LEU A 15 -55.76 -0.14 10.21
C LEU A 15 -54.37 -0.03 10.89
N ALA A 16 -53.72 -1.16 11.15
CA ALA A 16 -52.32 -1.21 11.49
C ALA A 16 -51.50 -0.97 10.21
N SER A 17 -51.06 0.27 9.99
CA SER A 17 -50.07 0.57 8.95
C SER A 17 -48.70 0.06 9.43
N THR A 18 -48.32 -1.12 8.96
CA THR A 18 -46.98 -1.65 9.12
C THR A 18 -46.06 -0.81 8.25
N VAL A 19 -45.36 0.14 8.86
CA VAL A 19 -44.20 0.82 8.20
C VAL A 19 -43.11 -0.23 8.08
N MET A 20 -43.03 -0.85 6.92
CA MET A 20 -41.87 -1.65 6.53
C MET A 20 -40.69 -0.70 6.35
N LEU A 21 -39.88 -0.56 7.39
CA LEU A 21 -38.56 0.08 7.27
C LEU A 21 -37.71 -0.81 6.37
N GLY A 22 -37.74 -0.54 5.08
CA GLY A 22 -36.90 -1.22 4.12
C GLY A 22 -35.44 -0.89 4.47
N LEU A 23 -34.75 -1.81 5.14
CA LEU A 23 -33.30 -1.84 5.16
C LEU A 23 -32.86 -1.94 3.70
N VAL A 24 -32.48 -0.81 3.11
CA VAL A 24 -31.79 -0.79 1.84
C VAL A 24 -30.41 -1.39 2.11
N LEU A 25 -30.32 -2.71 2.03
CA LEU A 25 -29.04 -3.40 1.92
C LEU A 25 -28.40 -2.90 0.62
N ARG A 26 -27.53 -1.93 0.73
CA ARG A 26 -26.67 -1.53 -0.39
C ARG A 26 -25.66 -2.65 -0.60
N ALA A 27 -26.04 -3.64 -1.39
CA ALA A 27 -25.10 -4.61 -1.91
C ALA A 27 -24.26 -3.89 -2.97
N PHE A 28 -23.06 -3.48 -2.61
CA PHE A 28 -22.05 -3.07 -3.59
C PHE A 28 -21.47 -4.33 -4.18
N PRO A 29 -21.54 -4.52 -5.50
CA PRO A 29 -20.86 -5.65 -6.11
C PRO A 29 -19.36 -5.48 -5.86
N PRO A 30 -18.63 -6.54 -5.47
CA PRO A 30 -17.18 -6.49 -5.38
C PRO A 30 -16.61 -6.08 -6.74
N ALA A 31 -15.56 -5.26 -6.72
CA ALA A 31 -14.82 -4.97 -7.94
C ALA A 31 -14.13 -6.26 -8.44
N PRO A 32 -13.89 -6.42 -9.74
CA PRO A 32 -13.15 -7.56 -10.25
C PRO A 32 -11.78 -7.67 -9.57
N HIS A 33 -11.37 -8.89 -9.20
CA HIS A 33 -10.06 -9.12 -8.59
C HIS A 33 -8.95 -8.61 -9.50
N HIS A 34 -7.85 -8.17 -8.90
CA HIS A 34 -6.60 -7.94 -9.59
C HIS A 34 -5.77 -9.22 -9.53
N THR A 35 -5.25 -9.67 -10.67
CA THR A 35 -4.35 -10.81 -10.71
C THR A 35 -2.90 -10.35 -10.79
N VAL A 36 -2.08 -10.75 -9.81
CA VAL A 36 -0.62 -10.58 -9.86
C VAL A 36 0.03 -11.93 -10.05
N PHE A 37 0.93 -12.03 -11.01
CA PHE A 37 1.67 -13.25 -11.29
C PHE A 37 3.12 -12.93 -11.66
N GLY A 38 3.99 -13.94 -11.61
CA GLY A 38 5.39 -13.75 -12.01
C GLY A 38 6.31 -14.83 -11.47
N GLN A 39 7.59 -14.54 -11.47
CA GLN A 39 8.62 -15.41 -10.96
C GLN A 39 9.26 -14.84 -9.72
N VAL A 40 9.34 -15.67 -8.69
CA VAL A 40 10.10 -15.43 -7.47
C VAL A 40 11.43 -16.13 -7.59
N ARG A 41 12.52 -15.40 -7.38
CA ARG A 41 13.90 -15.88 -7.42
C ARG A 41 14.62 -15.53 -6.13
N ASP A 42 15.63 -16.28 -5.79
CA ASP A 42 16.58 -15.92 -4.73
C ASP A 42 17.55 -14.81 -5.18
N GLU A 43 18.44 -14.39 -4.29
CA GLU A 43 19.45 -13.36 -4.54
C GLU A 43 20.45 -13.73 -5.65
N TYR A 44 20.58 -15.01 -5.97
CA TYR A 44 21.45 -15.53 -7.06
C TYR A 44 20.71 -15.69 -8.39
N GLY A 45 19.41 -15.35 -8.43
CA GLY A 45 18.59 -15.43 -9.62
C GLY A 45 17.95 -16.80 -9.87
N ALA A 46 18.15 -17.79 -8.98
CA ALA A 46 17.52 -19.10 -9.10
C ALA A 46 16.05 -19.04 -8.65
N PRO A 47 15.11 -19.67 -9.40
CA PRO A 47 13.72 -19.73 -8.99
C PRO A 47 13.57 -20.42 -7.63
N ILE A 48 12.85 -19.79 -6.72
CA ILE A 48 12.52 -20.40 -5.42
C ILE A 48 11.46 -21.46 -5.66
N SER A 49 11.82 -22.73 -5.36
CA SER A 49 10.98 -23.89 -5.54
C SER A 49 11.03 -24.77 -4.28
N ARG A 50 10.48 -24.26 -3.17
CA ARG A 50 10.48 -24.96 -1.90
C ARG A 50 9.04 -25.33 -1.51
N PRO A 51 8.78 -26.58 -1.09
CA PRO A 51 7.46 -26.97 -0.59
C PRO A 51 7.01 -26.09 0.58
N GLY A 52 5.76 -25.63 0.52
CA GLY A 52 5.18 -24.77 1.55
C GLY A 52 5.61 -23.29 1.50
N ALA A 53 6.34 -22.89 0.46
CA ALA A 53 6.63 -21.48 0.22
C ALA A 53 5.38 -20.73 -0.28
N GLU A 54 5.15 -19.55 0.26
CA GLU A 54 4.00 -18.70 -0.07
C GLU A 54 4.42 -17.26 -0.30
N VAL A 55 3.91 -16.64 -1.36
CA VAL A 55 3.96 -15.17 -1.55
C VAL A 55 2.81 -14.56 -0.75
N TRP A 56 3.13 -13.57 0.06
CA TRP A 56 2.17 -12.80 0.84
C TRP A 56 2.13 -11.36 0.35
N MET A 57 0.93 -10.82 0.19
CA MET A 57 0.71 -9.39 -0.03
C MET A 57 0.11 -8.79 1.23
N GLU A 58 0.71 -7.72 1.72
CA GLU A 58 0.32 -7.06 2.96
C GLU A 58 0.15 -5.56 2.76
N SER A 59 -0.77 -4.97 3.53
CA SER A 59 -0.91 -3.52 3.68
C SER A 59 -0.99 -3.19 5.16
N GLY A 60 -0.02 -2.40 5.64
CA GLY A 60 0.19 -2.25 7.08
C GLY A 60 0.42 -3.62 7.75
N SER A 61 -0.38 -3.96 8.74
CA SER A 61 -0.35 -5.27 9.44
C SER A 61 -1.31 -6.31 8.84
N ALA A 62 -2.12 -5.96 7.84
CA ALA A 62 -3.12 -6.84 7.28
C ALA A 62 -2.55 -7.65 6.10
N VAL A 63 -2.74 -8.96 6.13
CA VAL A 63 -2.47 -9.85 4.98
C VAL A 63 -3.68 -9.82 4.06
N LEU A 64 -3.50 -9.31 2.85
CA LEU A 64 -4.57 -9.11 1.87
C LEU A 64 -4.78 -10.33 0.98
N ALA A 65 -3.69 -10.97 0.57
CA ALA A 65 -3.72 -12.13 -0.28
C ALA A 65 -2.48 -13.00 -0.07
N LYS A 66 -2.62 -14.30 -0.38
CA LYS A 66 -1.54 -15.29 -0.34
C LYS A 66 -1.60 -16.16 -1.59
N SER A 67 -0.45 -16.60 -2.04
CA SER A 67 -0.33 -17.56 -3.14
C SER A 67 0.79 -18.55 -2.85
N PRO A 68 0.56 -19.87 -2.95
CA PRO A 68 1.65 -20.82 -2.86
C PRO A 68 2.60 -20.65 -4.05
N LEU A 69 3.89 -20.84 -3.81
CA LEU A 69 4.88 -21.02 -4.88
C LEU A 69 4.70 -22.41 -5.48
N ARG A 70 4.65 -22.46 -6.78
CA ARG A 70 4.48 -23.71 -7.54
C ARG A 70 5.77 -24.04 -8.29
N ILE A 71 6.05 -25.31 -8.41
CA ILE A 71 7.03 -25.80 -9.39
C ILE A 71 6.40 -25.61 -10.75
N ASP A 72 7.06 -24.86 -11.55
CA ASP A 72 6.65 -24.13 -12.71
C ASP A 72 5.91 -24.93 -13.81
N PRO A 73 4.60 -24.73 -14.00
CA PRO A 73 3.93 -25.19 -15.21
C PRO A 73 4.10 -24.25 -16.41
N GLU A 74 4.46 -22.98 -16.20
CA GLU A 74 4.71 -21.98 -17.23
C GLU A 74 6.11 -21.41 -17.07
N PRO A 75 6.99 -21.45 -18.09
CA PRO A 75 8.33 -20.89 -17.98
C PRO A 75 8.34 -19.45 -17.46
N GLY A 76 9.02 -19.24 -16.34
CA GLY A 76 9.12 -17.92 -15.71
C GLY A 76 7.91 -17.47 -14.90
N VAL A 77 7.03 -18.39 -14.47
CA VAL A 77 5.90 -18.10 -13.57
C VAL A 77 5.84 -19.16 -12.49
N ASN A 78 6.10 -18.80 -11.23
CA ASN A 78 5.97 -19.73 -10.11
C ASN A 78 4.98 -19.24 -9.03
N TYR A 79 4.33 -18.09 -9.23
CA TYR A 79 3.19 -17.67 -8.40
C TYR A 79 2.13 -16.94 -9.20
N ARG A 80 0.89 -17.04 -8.72
CA ARG A 80 -0.27 -16.30 -9.21
C ARG A 80 -1.19 -16.01 -8.03
N MET A 81 -1.50 -14.75 -7.80
CA MET A 81 -2.28 -14.26 -6.67
C MET A 81 -3.50 -13.49 -7.17
N GLU A 82 -4.66 -13.82 -6.64
CA GLU A 82 -5.90 -13.08 -6.86
C GLU A 82 -6.13 -12.15 -5.66
N ILE A 83 -6.19 -10.85 -5.92
CA ILE A 83 -6.33 -9.83 -4.91
C ILE A 83 -7.77 -9.32 -4.94
N PRO A 84 -8.55 -9.50 -3.86
CA PRO A 84 -9.88 -8.90 -3.76
C PRO A 84 -9.79 -7.39 -3.85
N MET A 85 -10.58 -6.78 -4.75
CA MET A 85 -10.57 -5.34 -4.96
C MET A 85 -11.90 -4.73 -4.54
N ASP A 86 -11.85 -3.61 -3.85
CA ASP A 86 -12.98 -2.75 -3.55
C ASP A 86 -13.01 -1.57 -4.50
N SER A 87 -14.18 -1.16 -4.94
CA SER A 87 -14.34 -0.03 -5.86
C SER A 87 -14.09 1.33 -5.22
N GLY A 88 -14.02 1.39 -3.88
CA GLY A 88 -13.93 2.65 -3.13
C GLY A 88 -15.23 3.46 -3.14
N ALA A 89 -16.37 2.84 -3.46
CA ALA A 89 -17.67 3.52 -3.49
C ALA A 89 -18.18 3.88 -2.09
N THR A 90 -17.70 3.22 -1.06
CA THR A 90 -17.99 3.48 0.36
C THR A 90 -16.69 3.52 1.17
N SER A 91 -16.76 4.10 2.39
CA SER A 91 -15.64 4.06 3.34
C SER A 91 -15.33 2.66 3.86
N ASP A 92 -16.34 1.78 3.88
CA ASP A 92 -16.23 0.44 4.42
C ASP A 92 -15.91 -0.54 3.30
N LEU A 93 -14.93 -1.42 3.52
CA LEU A 93 -14.59 -2.49 2.61
C LEU A 93 -15.67 -3.58 2.61
N TYR A 94 -16.00 -4.14 1.45
CA TYR A 94 -16.98 -5.24 1.35
C TYR A 94 -16.48 -6.53 2.02
N VAL A 95 -15.15 -6.73 2.10
CA VAL A 95 -14.47 -7.74 2.94
C VAL A 95 -13.20 -7.13 3.52
N PRO A 96 -12.76 -7.56 4.72
CA PRO A 96 -11.58 -6.97 5.39
C PRO A 96 -10.28 -7.06 4.60
N THR A 97 -10.17 -8.00 3.67
CA THR A 97 -8.99 -8.23 2.83
C THR A 97 -9.07 -7.54 1.47
N ALA A 98 -10.17 -6.83 1.17
CA ALA A 98 -10.28 -6.11 -0.10
C ALA A 98 -9.35 -4.89 -0.11
N MET A 99 -8.71 -4.67 -1.26
CA MET A 99 -7.91 -3.48 -1.50
C MET A 99 -8.69 -2.43 -2.26
N GLN A 100 -8.59 -1.19 -1.82
CA GLN A 100 -8.96 -0.06 -2.64
C GLN A 100 -7.85 0.26 -3.66
N PRO A 101 -8.19 0.89 -4.80
CA PRO A 101 -7.17 1.33 -5.76
C PRO A 101 -6.09 2.19 -5.10
N PHE A 102 -4.84 1.98 -5.50
CA PHE A 102 -3.66 2.75 -5.07
C PHE A 102 -3.29 2.64 -3.58
N VAL A 103 -3.81 1.65 -2.86
CA VAL A 103 -3.37 1.37 -1.49
C VAL A 103 -1.93 0.86 -1.51
N PRO A 104 -1.03 1.38 -0.67
CA PRO A 104 0.32 0.85 -0.53
C PRO A 104 0.32 -0.60 -0.06
N PHE A 105 1.20 -1.42 -0.61
CA PHE A 105 1.34 -2.82 -0.24
C PHE A 105 2.81 -3.26 -0.26
N ARG A 106 3.09 -4.33 0.46
CA ARG A 106 4.37 -5.03 0.43
C ARG A 106 4.17 -6.47 -0.03
N LEU A 107 5.18 -7.02 -0.68
CA LEU A 107 5.27 -8.43 -1.02
C LEU A 107 6.40 -9.04 -0.21
N ARG A 108 6.14 -10.18 0.41
CA ARG A 108 7.17 -11.02 1.02
C ARG A 108 6.91 -12.47 0.68
N VAL A 109 7.92 -13.32 0.83
CA VAL A 109 7.77 -14.77 0.69
C VAL A 109 8.12 -15.44 2.01
N LYS A 110 7.26 -16.35 2.44
CA LYS A 110 7.47 -17.17 3.63
C LYS A 110 7.79 -18.59 3.23
N VAL A 111 8.83 -19.17 3.84
CA VAL A 111 9.22 -20.57 3.68
C VAL A 111 9.46 -21.16 5.04
N GLY A 112 8.45 -21.83 5.61
CA GLY A 112 8.48 -22.26 7.01
C GLY A 112 8.59 -21.03 7.94
N ASN A 113 9.66 -20.97 8.72
CA ASN A 113 9.93 -19.87 9.66
C ASN A 113 10.79 -18.74 9.05
N LEU A 114 11.28 -18.94 7.83
CA LEU A 114 12.11 -17.93 7.16
C LEU A 114 11.25 -16.94 6.39
N THR A 115 11.60 -15.69 6.49
CA THR A 115 11.06 -14.59 5.68
C THR A 115 12.06 -14.24 4.58
N TYR A 116 11.55 -13.92 3.41
CA TYR A 116 12.32 -13.41 2.30
C TYR A 116 11.70 -12.09 1.84
N LEU A 117 12.52 -11.09 1.69
CA LEU A 117 12.14 -9.73 1.34
C LEU A 117 12.62 -9.35 -0.07
N PRO A 118 11.87 -8.53 -0.81
CA PRO A 118 12.29 -8.09 -2.14
C PRO A 118 13.50 -7.18 -2.09
N ILE A 119 14.61 -7.60 -2.68
CA ILE A 119 15.74 -6.72 -3.01
C ILE A 119 15.54 -6.08 -4.38
N GLU A 120 14.74 -6.72 -5.25
CA GLU A 120 14.35 -6.14 -6.53
C GLU A 120 12.94 -6.59 -6.92
N MET A 121 12.16 -5.67 -7.52
CA MET A 121 10.89 -5.96 -8.17
C MET A 121 10.89 -5.44 -9.60
N THR A 122 10.60 -6.30 -10.57
CA THR A 122 10.53 -5.94 -11.99
C THR A 122 9.15 -6.22 -12.58
N GLY A 123 8.81 -5.52 -13.67
CA GLY A 123 7.54 -5.67 -14.36
C GLY A 123 6.51 -4.60 -14.02
N ALA A 124 5.23 -4.92 -14.17
CA ALA A 124 4.13 -3.95 -14.07
C ALA A 124 3.65 -3.68 -12.63
N ALA A 125 4.57 -3.59 -11.68
CA ALA A 125 4.26 -3.37 -10.27
C ALA A 125 3.44 -2.08 -10.02
N SER A 126 3.61 -1.04 -10.83
CA SER A 126 2.85 0.22 -10.76
C SER A 126 1.36 0.07 -11.10
N LEU A 127 0.98 -1.02 -11.77
CA LEU A 127 -0.41 -1.31 -12.13
C LEU A 127 -1.14 -2.16 -11.09
N VAL A 128 -0.43 -2.72 -10.12
CA VAL A 128 -1.06 -3.48 -9.03
C VAL A 128 -2.01 -2.56 -8.28
N THR A 129 -3.15 -3.14 -7.84
CA THR A 129 -4.27 -2.43 -7.21
C THR A 129 -5.26 -1.74 -8.16
N ARG A 130 -5.27 -2.10 -9.45
CA ARG A 130 -6.35 -1.71 -10.36
C ARG A 130 -7.35 -2.85 -10.51
N PRO A 131 -8.66 -2.63 -10.25
CA PRO A 131 -9.67 -3.67 -10.40
C PRO A 131 -9.67 -4.28 -11.81
N GLY A 132 -9.77 -5.60 -11.88
CA GLY A 132 -9.85 -6.35 -13.14
C GLY A 132 -8.55 -6.39 -13.97
N ALA A 133 -7.48 -5.79 -13.49
CA ALA A 133 -6.21 -5.80 -14.20
C ALA A 133 -5.40 -7.08 -13.90
N VAL A 134 -4.45 -7.37 -14.78
CA VAL A 134 -3.50 -8.46 -14.65
C VAL A 134 -2.10 -7.88 -14.76
N SER A 135 -1.26 -8.10 -13.75
CA SER A 135 0.09 -7.55 -13.69
C SER A 135 1.12 -8.65 -13.50
N ARG A 136 2.15 -8.64 -14.35
CA ARG A 136 3.34 -9.47 -14.13
C ARG A 136 4.31 -8.71 -13.23
N VAL A 137 4.66 -9.31 -12.10
CA VAL A 137 5.65 -8.78 -11.15
C VAL A 137 6.63 -9.91 -10.81
N ASN A 138 7.88 -9.75 -11.15
CA ASN A 138 8.92 -10.70 -10.76
C ASN A 138 9.63 -10.16 -9.52
N LEU A 139 10.01 -11.05 -8.62
CA LEU A 139 10.66 -10.73 -7.36
C LEU A 139 12.03 -11.41 -7.31
N THR A 140 13.07 -10.65 -7.02
CA THR A 140 14.35 -11.16 -6.54
C THR A 140 14.41 -10.91 -5.06
N LEU A 141 14.66 -11.94 -4.26
CA LEU A 141 14.49 -11.92 -2.81
C LEU A 141 15.79 -12.22 -2.09
N GLY A 142 16.06 -11.49 -0.99
CA GLY A 142 17.03 -11.84 0.02
C GLY A 142 16.35 -12.51 1.22
N VAL A 143 17.06 -13.40 1.90
CA VAL A 143 16.66 -13.94 3.19
C VAL A 143 16.74 -12.81 4.22
N ASP A 144 15.80 -12.79 5.14
CA ASP A 144 15.81 -12.00 6.36
C ASP A 144 15.88 -13.03 7.51
N SER A 145 17.10 -13.32 7.97
CA SER A 145 17.33 -14.47 8.86
C SER A 145 17.02 -14.17 10.32
N ASP A 146 17.12 -12.93 10.76
CA ASP A 146 16.78 -12.48 12.12
C ASP A 146 15.39 -11.85 12.22
N ASN A 147 14.68 -11.69 11.08
CA ASN A 147 13.31 -11.17 10.96
C ASN A 147 13.16 -9.72 11.46
N ASP A 148 14.16 -8.90 11.23
CA ASP A 148 14.15 -7.48 11.62
C ASP A 148 13.56 -6.56 10.54
N GLY A 149 13.38 -7.07 9.31
CA GLY A 149 12.80 -6.35 8.18
C GLY A 149 13.82 -5.85 7.16
N LEU A 150 15.10 -6.18 7.34
CA LEU A 150 16.17 -5.97 6.38
C LEU A 150 16.59 -7.32 5.76
N PRO A 151 16.85 -7.38 4.45
CA PRO A 151 17.39 -8.61 3.87
C PRO A 151 18.87 -8.77 4.20
N ASP A 152 19.32 -9.98 4.60
CA ASP A 152 20.71 -10.30 4.85
C ASP A 152 21.68 -9.85 3.74
N ALA A 153 21.24 -9.91 2.48
CA ALA A 153 22.05 -9.47 1.34
C ALA A 153 22.30 -7.96 1.38
N TRP A 154 21.31 -7.17 1.83
CA TRP A 154 21.44 -5.74 2.00
C TRP A 154 22.34 -5.41 3.18
N GLU A 155 22.15 -6.06 4.33
CA GLU A 155 22.99 -5.90 5.52
C GLU A 155 24.45 -6.29 5.28
N ARG A 156 24.71 -7.40 4.57
CA ARG A 156 26.06 -7.79 4.20
C ARG A 156 26.77 -6.72 3.38
N SER A 157 26.07 -5.98 2.52
CA SER A 157 26.66 -4.87 1.80
C SER A 157 27.13 -3.74 2.71
N LEU A 158 26.44 -3.53 3.85
CA LEU A 158 26.86 -2.58 4.89
C LEU A 158 28.04 -3.11 5.72
N ILE A 159 27.97 -4.37 6.12
CA ILE A 159 29.01 -5.03 6.95
C ILE A 159 30.37 -4.96 6.25
N ASP A 160 30.43 -5.23 4.96
CA ASP A 160 31.66 -5.16 4.16
C ASP A 160 32.30 -3.76 4.16
N GLY A 161 31.49 -2.71 4.24
CA GLY A 161 31.91 -1.33 4.35
C GLY A 161 32.31 -0.89 5.76
N LEU A 162 31.56 -1.34 6.79
CA LEU A 162 31.80 -0.99 8.19
C LEU A 162 33.05 -1.67 8.77
N GLY A 163 33.43 -2.85 8.26
CA GLY A 163 34.55 -3.63 8.76
C GLY A 163 34.31 -4.19 10.17
N GLY A 164 35.28 -4.89 10.74
CA GLY A 164 35.28 -5.19 12.18
C GLY A 164 34.57 -6.47 12.63
N GLY A 165 34.26 -7.39 11.70
CA GLY A 165 33.74 -8.72 12.04
C GLY A 165 32.28 -8.70 12.56
N LYS A 166 31.50 -7.71 12.15
CA LYS A 166 30.05 -7.65 12.38
C LYS A 166 29.32 -8.74 11.60
N GLY A 167 28.20 -9.22 12.13
CA GLY A 167 27.23 -10.08 11.46
C GLY A 167 25.96 -9.32 11.10
N VAL A 168 25.03 -9.97 10.39
CA VAL A 168 23.73 -9.37 10.01
C VAL A 168 22.96 -8.87 11.22
N ALA A 169 22.94 -9.60 12.31
CA ALA A 169 22.29 -9.19 13.55
C ALA A 169 22.91 -7.96 14.26
N ASP A 170 24.06 -7.46 13.75
CA ASP A 170 24.71 -6.24 14.27
C ASP A 170 24.38 -4.99 13.43
N VAL A 171 23.49 -5.14 12.42
CA VAL A 171 23.03 -4.07 11.53
C VAL A 171 21.51 -3.96 11.68
N GLY A 172 21.09 -3.21 12.69
CA GLY A 172 19.67 -3.09 12.99
C GLY A 172 18.89 -2.11 12.10
N PRO A 173 17.57 -2.27 11.99
CA PRO A 173 16.71 -1.41 11.19
C PRO A 173 16.62 0.04 11.70
N ASP A 174 16.86 0.23 13.00
CA ASP A 174 16.84 1.57 13.64
C ASP A 174 18.23 2.22 13.69
N ASP A 175 19.30 1.51 13.29
CA ASP A 175 20.64 2.07 13.18
C ASP A 175 20.71 3.08 12.03
N ASP A 176 21.58 4.07 12.16
CA ASP A 176 21.95 5.07 11.16
C ASP A 176 23.42 4.87 10.83
N SER A 177 23.68 4.14 9.73
CA SER A 177 25.04 3.63 9.43
C SER A 177 26.00 4.70 8.93
N ASP A 178 25.52 5.77 8.32
CA ASP A 178 26.33 6.86 7.75
C ASP A 178 26.14 8.21 8.49
N GLY A 179 25.16 8.30 9.39
CA GLY A 179 24.94 9.45 10.25
C GLY A 179 24.18 10.60 9.57
N ASP A 180 23.39 10.32 8.52
CA ASP A 180 22.62 11.34 7.80
C ASP A 180 21.25 11.65 8.45
N GLY A 181 20.84 10.84 9.43
CA GLY A 181 19.57 10.96 10.15
C GLY A 181 18.46 10.07 9.61
N LEU A 182 18.72 9.26 8.58
CA LEU A 182 17.84 8.18 8.15
C LEU A 182 18.27 6.86 8.80
N SER A 183 17.32 6.04 9.22
CA SER A 183 17.67 4.71 9.69
C SER A 183 17.88 3.75 8.53
N ASN A 184 18.63 2.68 8.75
CA ASN A 184 18.88 1.62 7.79
C ASN A 184 17.58 1.11 7.11
N LEU A 185 16.49 0.94 7.89
CA LEU A 185 15.20 0.55 7.34
C LEU A 185 14.59 1.65 6.46
N GLN A 186 14.75 2.92 6.83
CA GLN A 186 14.25 4.03 6.01
C GLN A 186 14.99 4.07 4.68
N GLU A 187 16.30 3.87 4.68
CA GLU A 187 17.14 3.85 3.48
C GLU A 187 16.86 2.63 2.61
N TYR A 188 16.76 1.44 3.20
CA TYR A 188 16.35 0.24 2.47
C TYR A 188 14.99 0.46 1.77
N LEU A 189 14.01 1.05 2.47
CA LEU A 189 12.70 1.34 1.91
C LEU A 189 12.74 2.48 0.88
N ALA A 190 13.55 3.52 1.12
CA ALA A 190 13.73 4.63 0.17
C ALA A 190 14.49 4.17 -1.07
N GLY A 191 15.41 3.22 -0.94
CA GLY A 191 16.35 2.79 -1.98
C GLY A 191 17.55 3.72 -2.07
N THR A 192 17.88 4.40 -0.97
CA THR A 192 19.09 5.20 -0.81
C THR A 192 20.27 4.33 -0.33
N TYR A 193 21.47 4.85 -0.38
CA TYR A 193 22.69 4.11 -0.07
C TYR A 193 23.17 4.45 1.34
N ALA A 194 23.01 3.53 2.27
CA ALA A 194 23.25 3.73 3.70
C ALA A 194 24.75 3.87 4.12
N PHE A 195 25.63 4.21 3.19
CA PHE A 195 27.01 4.60 3.43
C PHE A 195 27.37 5.95 2.85
N ASP A 196 26.41 6.63 2.24
CA ASP A 196 26.65 7.95 1.68
C ASP A 196 25.68 8.95 2.32
N PRO A 197 26.11 9.70 3.34
CA PRO A 197 25.26 10.69 4.01
C PRO A 197 24.76 11.80 3.09
N GLN A 198 25.15 11.80 1.81
CA GLN A 198 24.65 12.72 0.78
C GLN A 198 23.58 12.08 -0.12
N ASP A 199 23.40 10.76 -0.07
CA ASP A 199 22.37 10.02 -0.82
C ASP A 199 21.04 9.91 -0.05
N GLY A 200 20.79 10.80 0.90
CA GLY A 200 19.56 10.84 1.70
C GLY A 200 18.32 11.17 0.88
N PHE A 201 17.17 10.70 1.36
CA PHE A 201 15.87 11.01 0.75
C PHE A 201 15.50 12.48 0.96
N ASN A 202 15.54 13.28 -0.09
CA ASN A 202 15.26 14.70 -0.04
C ASN A 202 13.84 15.02 -0.53
N LEU A 203 13.05 15.74 0.31
CA LEU A 203 11.76 16.31 -0.05
C LEU A 203 11.88 17.83 -0.12
N ALA A 204 11.76 18.39 -1.32
CA ALA A 204 11.76 19.82 -1.53
C ALA A 204 10.33 20.38 -1.70
N ILE A 205 10.08 21.59 -1.21
CA ILE A 205 8.90 22.38 -1.51
C ILE A 205 9.29 23.39 -2.61
N LEU A 206 8.83 23.14 -3.84
CA LEU A 206 9.15 24.01 -4.99
C LEU A 206 8.34 25.31 -5.01
N SER A 207 7.08 25.20 -4.61
CA SER A 207 6.17 26.35 -4.56
C SER A 207 5.06 26.13 -3.55
N SER A 208 4.60 27.22 -2.97
CA SER A 208 3.43 27.25 -2.09
C SER A 208 2.62 28.51 -2.45
N THR A 209 1.78 28.41 -3.48
CA THR A 209 1.01 29.53 -4.04
C THR A 209 -0.43 29.12 -4.35
N GLU A 210 -1.35 30.06 -4.31
CA GLU A 210 -2.76 29.87 -4.68
C GLU A 210 -3.45 28.72 -3.95
N GLY A 211 -3.09 28.48 -2.69
CA GLY A 211 -3.65 27.38 -1.91
C GLY A 211 -3.18 25.99 -2.36
N ARG A 212 -2.07 25.90 -3.10
CA ARG A 212 -1.46 24.63 -3.51
C ARG A 212 0.02 24.60 -3.16
N ALA A 213 0.49 23.43 -2.72
CA ALA A 213 1.91 23.17 -2.54
C ALA A 213 2.38 22.18 -3.62
N THR A 214 3.48 22.52 -4.29
CA THR A 214 4.16 21.60 -5.19
C THR A 214 5.42 21.12 -4.49
N LEU A 215 5.49 19.81 -4.29
CA LEU A 215 6.63 19.13 -3.69
C LEU A 215 7.49 18.49 -4.80
N GLU A 216 8.71 18.13 -4.46
CA GLU A 216 9.60 17.38 -5.37
C GLU A 216 10.42 16.37 -4.58
N PHE A 217 10.53 15.15 -5.09
CA PHE A 217 11.45 14.13 -4.59
C PHE A 217 11.83 13.14 -5.70
N LEU A 218 12.92 12.40 -5.49
CA LEU A 218 13.33 11.29 -6.35
C LEU A 218 12.51 10.04 -5.99
N ALA A 219 11.70 9.57 -6.93
CA ALA A 219 10.96 8.32 -6.78
C ALA A 219 11.76 7.17 -7.39
N ILE A 220 12.00 6.14 -6.60
CA ILE A 220 12.74 4.93 -6.98
C ILE A 220 11.76 3.88 -7.53
N ARG A 221 12.12 3.26 -8.63
CA ARG A 221 11.33 2.21 -9.27
C ARG A 221 10.91 1.13 -8.28
N GLY A 222 9.61 0.77 -8.31
CA GLY A 222 9.05 -0.27 -7.47
C GLY A 222 8.61 0.18 -6.08
N ARG A 223 9.01 1.35 -5.62
CA ARG A 223 8.57 1.92 -4.34
C ARG A 223 7.21 2.61 -4.48
N THR A 224 6.45 2.62 -3.39
CA THR A 224 5.17 3.32 -3.31
C THR A 224 5.28 4.47 -2.33
N TYR A 225 4.77 5.62 -2.71
CA TYR A 225 4.87 6.87 -1.95
C TYR A 225 3.49 7.36 -1.58
N SER A 226 3.32 7.77 -0.33
CA SER A 226 2.14 8.50 0.15
C SER A 226 2.56 9.77 0.87
N LEU A 227 1.65 10.74 0.95
CA LEU A 227 1.92 12.02 1.61
C LEU A 227 1.13 12.12 2.90
N ARG A 228 1.77 12.68 3.91
CA ARG A 228 1.13 13.14 5.13
C ARG A 228 1.44 14.59 5.38
N VAL A 229 0.53 15.25 6.05
CA VAL A 229 0.62 16.67 6.39
C VAL A 229 0.36 16.88 7.86
N SER A 230 0.94 17.96 8.40
CA SER A 230 0.76 18.36 9.78
C SER A 230 0.77 19.89 9.92
N GLU A 231 0.09 20.42 10.95
CA GLU A 231 0.14 21.82 11.35
C GLU A 231 1.16 22.07 12.46
N ASP A 232 1.53 21.03 13.23
CA ASP A 232 2.24 21.13 14.50
C ASP A 232 3.33 20.07 14.72
N LEU A 233 3.58 19.19 13.70
CA LEU A 233 4.49 18.06 13.74
C LEU A 233 4.07 16.90 14.67
N SER A 234 2.98 17.05 15.42
CA SER A 234 2.50 16.04 16.37
C SER A 234 1.42 15.13 15.76
N GLN A 235 0.49 15.72 15.01
CA GLN A 235 -0.58 15.00 14.33
C GLN A 235 -0.36 15.00 12.82
N TRP A 236 -0.31 13.80 12.24
CA TRP A 236 -0.06 13.59 10.82
C TRP A 236 -1.25 12.94 10.14
N THR A 237 -1.82 13.62 9.14
CA THR A 237 -2.97 13.16 8.38
C THR A 237 -2.57 12.85 6.94
N SER A 238 -3.06 11.73 6.40
CA SER A 238 -2.86 11.40 4.99
C SER A 238 -3.58 12.41 4.11
N VAL A 239 -2.92 12.84 3.03
CA VAL A 239 -3.47 13.80 2.08
C VAL A 239 -3.41 13.25 0.67
N PRO A 240 -4.50 13.34 -0.10
CA PRO A 240 -4.48 13.00 -1.52
C PRO A 240 -3.71 14.06 -2.31
N PHE A 241 -3.17 13.65 -3.47
CA PHE A 241 -2.39 14.50 -4.35
C PHE A 241 -2.53 14.12 -5.81
N LYS A 242 -2.14 15.01 -6.70
CA LYS A 242 -1.90 14.75 -8.13
C LYS A 242 -0.41 14.86 -8.41
N LEU A 243 0.07 14.25 -9.48
CA LEU A 243 1.38 14.62 -10.02
C LEU A 243 1.22 15.82 -10.94
N SER A 244 2.23 16.67 -11.01
CA SER A 244 2.24 17.84 -11.93
C SER A 244 2.10 17.44 -13.41
N THR A 245 2.41 16.18 -13.73
CA THR A 245 2.28 15.59 -15.07
C THR A 245 0.90 14.99 -15.33
N ASP A 246 0.03 14.91 -14.32
CA ASP A 246 -1.32 14.37 -14.50
C ASP A 246 -2.20 15.36 -15.28
N PRO A 247 -3.13 14.88 -16.12
CA PRO A 247 -4.15 15.75 -16.73
C PRO A 247 -4.96 16.49 -15.65
N ALA A 248 -5.41 17.71 -15.97
CA ALA A 248 -6.19 18.53 -15.03
C ALA A 248 -7.44 17.81 -14.49
N VAL A 249 -8.07 16.98 -15.32
CA VAL A 249 -9.27 16.19 -14.97
C VAL A 249 -8.94 14.88 -14.21
N ALA A 250 -7.67 14.53 -14.02
CA ALA A 250 -7.31 13.33 -13.28
C ALA A 250 -7.82 13.41 -11.82
N ALA A 251 -8.26 12.28 -11.28
CA ALA A 251 -8.59 12.19 -9.87
C ALA A 251 -7.32 12.29 -9.00
N GLU A 252 -7.47 12.83 -7.80
CA GLU A 252 -6.43 12.76 -6.79
C GLU A 252 -6.23 11.31 -6.33
N ARG A 253 -5.03 11.00 -5.85
CA ARG A 253 -4.62 9.68 -5.37
C ARG A 253 -4.03 9.77 -3.97
N ASN A 254 -4.20 8.73 -3.19
CA ASN A 254 -3.62 8.64 -1.85
C ASN A 254 -2.19 8.08 -1.86
N SER A 255 -1.78 7.47 -2.97
CA SER A 255 -0.42 6.96 -3.16
C SER A 255 -0.02 6.94 -4.64
N PHE A 256 1.29 6.87 -4.87
CA PHE A 256 1.91 6.75 -6.19
C PHE A 256 2.96 5.65 -6.15
N ARG A 257 2.86 4.68 -7.06
CA ARG A 257 3.91 3.67 -7.25
C ARG A 257 4.75 4.02 -8.46
N ALA A 258 6.07 4.11 -8.26
CA ALA A 258 6.99 4.44 -9.31
C ALA A 258 7.21 3.25 -10.27
N SER A 259 7.03 3.49 -11.57
CA SER A 259 7.34 2.54 -12.65
C SER A 259 8.80 2.59 -13.07
N ASP A 260 9.45 3.69 -12.80
CA ASP A 260 10.83 4.03 -13.15
C ASP A 260 11.41 4.95 -12.07
N THR A 261 12.72 5.02 -11.99
CA THR A 261 13.42 5.97 -11.11
C THR A 261 13.43 7.34 -11.79
N ARG A 262 12.74 8.30 -11.18
CA ARG A 262 12.63 9.66 -11.71
C ARG A 262 12.22 10.68 -10.65
N VAL A 263 12.53 11.94 -10.90
CA VAL A 263 11.98 13.05 -10.12
C VAL A 263 10.47 13.16 -10.36
N VAL A 264 9.71 13.21 -9.28
CA VAL A 264 8.25 13.40 -9.30
C VAL A 264 7.88 14.67 -8.56
N ARG A 265 6.77 15.29 -8.98
CA ARG A 265 6.28 16.55 -8.40
C ARG A 265 4.81 16.40 -7.97
N PRO A 266 4.56 15.91 -6.76
CA PRO A 266 3.22 15.93 -6.19
C PRO A 266 2.70 17.35 -5.98
N VAL A 267 1.42 17.55 -6.30
CA VAL A 267 0.69 18.80 -6.05
C VAL A 267 -0.40 18.52 -5.03
N VAL A 268 -0.31 19.15 -3.88
CA VAL A 268 -1.27 19.05 -2.77
C VAL A 268 -2.15 20.29 -2.76
N ALA A 269 -3.46 20.09 -2.71
CA ALA A 269 -4.47 21.15 -2.54
C ALA A 269 -5.00 21.17 -1.11
N PRO A 270 -5.62 22.27 -0.64
CA PRO A 270 -6.34 22.30 0.62
C PRO A 270 -7.45 21.24 0.63
N GLN A 271 -7.64 20.57 1.76
CA GLN A 271 -8.67 19.54 1.90
C GLN A 271 -10.09 20.12 2.03
N ILE A 272 -10.20 21.40 2.32
CA ILE A 272 -11.45 22.16 2.44
C ILE A 272 -11.33 23.38 1.54
N GLU A 273 -12.38 23.66 0.76
CA GLU A 273 -12.42 24.85 -0.10
C GLU A 273 -12.26 26.13 0.75
N GLY A 274 -11.31 26.98 0.37
CA GLY A 274 -10.92 28.17 1.15
C GLY A 274 -10.03 27.89 2.38
N GLY A 275 -9.62 26.62 2.61
CA GLY A 275 -8.72 26.26 3.70
C GLY A 275 -7.28 26.70 3.45
N THR A 276 -6.49 26.71 4.52
CA THR A 276 -5.05 26.96 4.46
C THR A 276 -4.29 25.70 4.10
N LEU A 277 -3.12 25.86 3.45
CA LEU A 277 -2.19 24.75 3.26
C LEU A 277 -1.58 24.33 4.61
N PRO A 278 -1.33 23.03 4.79
CA PRO A 278 -0.55 22.54 5.92
C PRO A 278 0.85 23.15 5.94
N LYS A 279 1.42 23.27 7.15
CA LYS A 279 2.76 23.84 7.33
C LYS A 279 3.88 22.84 7.07
N PHE A 280 3.61 21.56 7.34
CA PHE A 280 4.60 20.48 7.27
C PHE A 280 4.13 19.35 6.38
N PHE A 281 5.07 18.80 5.62
CA PHE A 281 4.85 17.69 4.71
C PHE A 281 5.81 16.55 5.03
N ARG A 282 5.33 15.32 4.87
CA ARG A 282 6.13 14.10 5.01
C ARG A 282 5.79 13.13 3.88
N VAL A 283 6.80 12.54 3.28
CA VAL A 283 6.67 11.38 2.38
C VAL A 283 6.81 10.11 3.21
N ILE A 284 5.94 9.15 2.97
CA ILE A 284 6.06 7.79 3.49
C ILE A 284 6.38 6.88 2.31
N VAL A 285 7.45 6.12 2.43
CA VAL A 285 7.88 5.11 1.46
C VAL A 285 7.44 3.73 1.92
N HIS A 286 6.98 2.90 0.95
CA HIS A 286 6.46 1.56 1.22
C HIS A 286 7.07 0.55 0.27
#